data_67267c586687731f8b1883e3a38034e2
#
_entry.id   67267c586687731f8b1883e3a38034e2
#
_cell.length_a   1.000
_cell.length_b   1.000
_cell.length_c   1.000
_cell.angle_alpha   90.00
_cell.angle_beta   90.00
_cell.angle_gamma   90.00
#
_symmetry.space_group_name_H-M   'P 1'
#
loop_
_entity.id
_entity.type
_entity.pdbx_description
1 polymer ?
#
loop_
_entity_poly.entity_id
_entity_poly.type
_entity_poly.pdbx_seq_one_letter_code
_entity_poly.pdbx_strand_id
1 'polypeptide(L)'
;MTKEEIQSKREEILAEVLSTPYLKDIPYKLLHSEEVPITPLMRSFVYTFEFCRRRYIEEFNFDNLVGYDFDNDKFLFLLRHNFGIEVKHDADWTLESMKELMLRIEKETKLEYRMMLAIEMEHIDRMKQELLELIIFCNKQKKLRYDSNPAFTDIDFNILNQHLYNDYHIYLSVADRRTLNTVGRMINHIIYRLKDGNDSL
;
A
#
# COMPACT_ATOMS: atom_id res chain seq x y z
N MET A 1 -0.35 27.33 4.50
CA MET A 1 0.92 26.57 4.53
C MET A 1 1.78 26.96 3.34
N THR A 2 3.07 27.19 3.56
CA THR A 2 4.05 27.41 2.50
C THR A 2 4.36 26.09 1.77
N LYS A 3 5.04 26.17 0.61
CA LYS A 3 5.49 24.95 -0.11
C LYS A 3 6.47 24.12 0.72
N GLU A 4 7.32 24.77 1.48
CA GLU A 4 8.29 24.14 2.36
C GLU A 4 7.61 23.42 3.54
N GLU A 5 6.60 24.03 4.15
CA GLU A 5 5.80 23.38 5.21
C GLU A 5 5.04 22.16 4.70
N ILE A 6 4.50 22.22 3.48
CA ILE A 6 3.83 21.07 2.83
C ILE A 6 4.84 19.96 2.57
N GLN A 7 6.02 20.29 2.06
CA GLN A 7 7.06 19.31 1.78
C GLN A 7 7.57 18.64 3.06
N SER A 8 7.86 19.43 4.12
CA SER A 8 8.27 18.90 5.42
C SER A 8 7.24 17.92 6.00
N LYS A 9 5.96 18.26 5.94
CA LYS A 9 4.88 17.35 6.39
C LYS A 9 4.77 16.08 5.54
N ARG A 10 4.99 16.15 4.24
CA ARG A 10 5.03 14.95 3.38
C ARG A 10 6.18 14.02 3.75
N GLU A 11 7.34 14.58 4.06
CA GLU A 11 8.50 13.81 4.51
C GLU A 11 8.27 13.17 5.89
N GLU A 12 7.58 13.86 6.81
CA GLU A 12 7.16 13.31 8.09
C GLU A 12 6.18 12.13 7.89
N ILE A 13 5.16 12.32 7.05
CA ILE A 13 4.20 11.26 6.71
C ILE A 13 4.92 10.07 6.06
N LEU A 14 5.82 10.32 5.11
CA LEU A 14 6.60 9.28 4.46
C LEU A 14 7.44 8.51 5.49
N ALA A 15 8.12 9.20 6.38
CA ALA A 15 8.93 8.59 7.43
C ALA A 15 8.09 7.71 8.36
N GLU A 16 6.94 8.19 8.80
CA GLU A 16 6.00 7.43 9.62
C GLU A 16 5.51 6.17 8.90
N VAL A 17 5.10 6.33 7.64
CA VAL A 17 4.61 5.25 6.79
C VAL A 17 5.68 4.18 6.60
N LEU A 18 6.88 4.56 6.17
CA LEU A 18 7.96 3.61 5.90
C LEU A 18 8.48 2.92 7.17
N SER A 19 8.42 3.58 8.31
CA SER A 19 8.85 3.04 9.61
C SER A 19 7.81 2.14 10.28
N THR A 20 6.58 2.10 9.76
CA THR A 20 5.54 1.22 10.29
C THR A 20 5.86 -0.24 9.94
N PRO A 21 5.80 -1.18 10.90
CA PRO A 21 6.16 -2.58 10.69
C PRO A 21 5.45 -3.24 9.52
N TYR A 22 4.24 -2.78 9.23
CA TYR A 22 3.46 -3.29 8.12
C TYR A 22 2.55 -2.18 7.55
N LEU A 23 2.81 -1.76 6.30
CA LEU A 23 2.07 -0.65 5.68
C LEU A 23 0.55 -0.84 5.61
N LYS A 24 0.07 -2.09 5.61
CA LYS A 24 -1.35 -2.40 5.68
C LYS A 24 -2.01 -1.95 6.99
N ASP A 25 -1.23 -1.60 8.01
CA ASP A 25 -1.71 -1.05 9.28
C ASP A 25 -1.85 0.47 9.26
N ILE A 26 -1.25 1.12 8.27
CA ILE A 26 -1.31 2.57 8.20
C ILE A 26 -2.74 2.98 7.94
N PRO A 27 -3.31 3.85 8.79
CA PRO A 27 -4.62 4.39 8.56
C PRO A 27 -4.67 5.04 7.17
N TYR A 28 -5.68 4.70 6.40
CA TYR A 28 -5.96 5.32 5.10
C TYR A 28 -5.85 6.85 5.13
N LYS A 29 -6.21 7.46 6.26
CA LYS A 29 -6.10 8.90 6.52
C LYS A 29 -4.70 9.48 6.33
N LEU A 30 -3.63 8.72 6.64
CA LEU A 30 -2.25 9.21 6.45
C LEU A 30 -1.90 9.34 4.97
N LEU A 31 -2.36 8.39 4.15
CA LEU A 31 -2.11 8.40 2.71
C LEU A 31 -3.08 9.30 1.93
N HIS A 32 -4.19 9.72 2.54
CA HIS A 32 -5.24 10.53 1.94
C HIS A 32 -5.59 11.74 2.81
N SER A 33 -4.59 12.37 3.43
CA SER A 33 -4.79 13.57 4.22
C SER A 33 -5.27 14.73 3.34
N GLU A 34 -6.41 15.34 3.72
CA GLU A 34 -6.91 16.57 3.08
C GLU A 34 -6.03 17.78 3.43
N GLU A 35 -5.40 17.77 4.60
CA GLU A 35 -4.54 18.87 5.07
C GLU A 35 -3.23 18.95 4.28
N VAL A 36 -2.67 17.77 3.93
CA VAL A 36 -1.43 17.67 3.16
C VAL A 36 -1.66 16.68 2.02
N PRO A 37 -1.98 17.14 0.82
CA PRO A 37 -2.24 16.25 -0.30
C PRO A 37 -0.99 15.43 -0.64
N ILE A 38 -1.11 14.12 -0.51
CA ILE A 38 -0.08 13.17 -0.89
C ILE A 38 -0.11 13.00 -2.41
N THR A 39 1.04 13.16 -3.05
CA THR A 39 1.11 13.04 -4.51
C THR A 39 0.87 11.59 -4.98
N PRO A 40 0.34 11.38 -6.19
CA PRO A 40 0.23 10.04 -6.77
C PRO A 40 1.58 9.31 -6.82
N LEU A 41 2.68 10.03 -7.10
CA LEU A 41 4.03 9.47 -7.09
C LEU A 41 4.42 8.95 -5.70
N MET A 42 4.18 9.73 -4.66
CA MET A 42 4.49 9.32 -3.29
C MET A 42 3.66 8.09 -2.87
N ARG A 43 2.37 8.06 -3.19
CA ARG A 43 1.52 6.90 -2.94
C ARG A 43 2.00 5.66 -3.70
N SER A 44 2.31 5.81 -4.97
CA SER A 44 2.84 4.71 -5.79
C SER A 44 4.18 4.21 -5.27
N PHE A 45 5.06 5.10 -4.81
CA PHE A 45 6.32 4.72 -4.17
C PHE A 45 6.11 3.88 -2.91
N VAL A 46 5.20 4.33 -2.02
CA VAL A 46 4.85 3.59 -0.80
C VAL A 46 4.30 2.20 -1.13
N TYR A 47 3.42 2.08 -2.12
CA TYR A 47 2.90 0.79 -2.55
C TYR A 47 3.99 -0.09 -3.19
N THR A 48 4.90 0.48 -3.98
CA THR A 48 6.04 -0.24 -4.55
C THR A 48 6.94 -0.80 -3.45
N PHE A 49 7.24 0.02 -2.44
CA PHE A 49 8.03 -0.41 -1.28
C PHE A 49 7.34 -1.55 -0.52
N GLU A 50 6.03 -1.41 -0.22
CA GLU A 50 5.27 -2.46 0.46
C GLU A 50 5.21 -3.76 -0.33
N PHE A 51 5.09 -3.66 -1.66
CA PHE A 51 5.04 -4.82 -2.54
C PHE A 51 6.32 -5.65 -2.52
N CYS A 52 7.43 -5.05 -2.15
CA CYS A 52 8.73 -5.72 -2.03
C CYS A 52 9.01 -6.27 -0.63
N ARG A 53 8.17 -5.98 0.35
CA ARG A 53 8.30 -6.54 1.71
C ARG A 53 7.73 -7.94 1.76
N ARG A 54 8.58 -8.92 2.13
CA ARG A 54 8.22 -10.35 2.09
C ARG A 54 7.49 -10.84 3.34
N ARG A 55 7.72 -10.20 4.51
CA ARG A 55 7.18 -10.65 5.81
C ARG A 55 6.74 -9.50 6.68
N TYR A 56 5.80 -9.80 7.57
CA TYR A 56 5.49 -8.98 8.72
C TYR A 56 6.62 -9.14 9.75
N ILE A 57 7.23 -8.02 10.15
CA ILE A 57 8.22 -7.97 11.21
C ILE A 57 7.63 -7.09 12.31
N GLU A 58 7.49 -7.63 13.53
CA GLU A 58 6.93 -6.88 14.67
C GLU A 58 7.81 -5.66 15.04
N GLU A 59 9.13 -5.78 14.85
CA GLU A 59 10.09 -4.70 15.06
C GLU A 59 10.73 -4.35 13.72
N PHE A 60 10.05 -3.51 12.95
CA PHE A 60 10.62 -3.02 11.71
C PHE A 60 11.70 -1.97 12.00
N ASN A 61 12.92 -2.27 11.58
CA ASN A 61 14.04 -1.35 11.58
C ASN A 61 14.63 -1.29 10.18
N PHE A 62 14.90 -0.10 9.65
CA PHE A 62 15.59 0.05 8.37
C PHE A 62 16.93 -0.67 8.34
N ASP A 63 17.64 -0.79 9.48
CA ASP A 63 18.88 -1.53 9.58
C ASP A 63 18.72 -3.03 9.28
N ASN A 64 17.51 -3.57 9.33
CA ASN A 64 17.16 -4.95 9.03
C ASN A 64 16.59 -5.18 7.62
N LEU A 65 16.46 -4.13 6.79
CA LEU A 65 15.98 -4.28 5.40
C LEU A 65 16.95 -5.06 4.52
N VAL A 66 18.21 -5.08 4.90
CA VAL A 66 19.28 -5.73 4.14
C VAL A 66 19.35 -7.21 4.55
N GLY A 67 18.54 -8.06 3.94
CA GLY A 67 18.83 -9.50 4.06
C GLY A 67 17.68 -10.41 3.67
N TYR A 68 16.65 -10.60 4.47
CA TYR A 68 15.71 -11.71 4.23
C TYR A 68 14.24 -11.29 3.98
N ASP A 69 13.86 -10.08 4.33
CA ASP A 69 12.47 -9.66 4.37
C ASP A 69 12.10 -8.60 3.32
N PHE A 70 13.06 -8.18 2.51
CA PHE A 70 12.87 -7.22 1.43
C PHE A 70 13.43 -7.77 0.11
N ASP A 71 12.62 -7.72 -0.95
CA ASP A 71 13.01 -8.13 -2.30
C ASP A 71 13.66 -6.97 -3.03
N ASN A 72 14.98 -6.83 -2.86
CA ASN A 72 15.76 -5.76 -3.44
C ASN A 72 15.68 -5.76 -4.98
N ASP A 73 15.83 -6.92 -5.60
CA ASP A 73 15.81 -7.03 -7.08
C ASP A 73 14.46 -6.61 -7.66
N LYS A 74 13.37 -7.06 -7.03
CA LYS A 74 12.02 -6.66 -7.39
C LYS A 74 11.83 -5.16 -7.19
N PHE A 75 12.34 -4.58 -6.11
CA PHE A 75 12.23 -3.16 -5.84
C PHE A 75 12.96 -2.33 -6.89
N LEU A 76 14.20 -2.67 -7.22
CA LEU A 76 14.98 -2.01 -8.27
C LEU A 76 14.30 -2.11 -9.65
N PHE A 77 13.76 -3.29 -9.96
CA PHE A 77 12.98 -3.48 -11.19
C PHE A 77 11.77 -2.56 -11.23
N LEU A 78 10.99 -2.49 -10.14
CA LEU A 78 9.79 -1.65 -10.06
C LEU A 78 10.11 -0.16 -10.05
N LEU A 79 11.20 0.27 -9.43
CA LEU A 79 11.67 1.66 -9.52
C LEU A 79 11.95 2.07 -10.96
N ARG A 80 12.62 1.20 -11.71
CA ARG A 80 12.88 1.45 -13.13
C ARG A 80 11.60 1.40 -13.95
N HIS A 81 10.73 0.41 -13.72
CA HIS A 81 9.50 0.21 -14.48
C HIS A 81 8.47 1.30 -14.22
N ASN A 82 8.20 1.62 -12.95
CA ASN A 82 7.12 2.56 -12.57
C ASN A 82 7.54 4.02 -12.66
N PHE A 83 8.81 4.33 -12.40
CA PHE A 83 9.28 5.72 -12.28
C PHE A 83 10.38 6.08 -13.30
N GLY A 84 10.92 5.10 -14.01
CA GLY A 84 12.06 5.32 -14.91
C GLY A 84 13.36 5.66 -14.18
N ILE A 85 13.47 5.30 -12.88
CA ILE A 85 14.61 5.63 -12.02
C ILE A 85 15.53 4.43 -11.91
N GLU A 86 16.81 4.62 -12.23
CA GLU A 86 17.84 3.63 -12.01
C GLU A 86 18.57 3.90 -10.69
N VAL A 87 18.69 2.86 -9.85
CA VAL A 87 19.42 2.87 -8.59
C VAL A 87 20.45 1.74 -8.63
N LYS A 88 21.58 1.94 -7.97
CA LYS A 88 22.61 0.90 -7.88
C LYS A 88 22.13 -0.28 -7.06
N HIS A 89 22.56 -1.48 -7.45
CA HIS A 89 22.16 -2.73 -6.80
C HIS A 89 22.64 -2.84 -5.34
N ASP A 90 23.73 -2.18 -4.99
CA ASP A 90 24.35 -2.13 -3.67
C ASP A 90 23.87 -0.95 -2.80
N ALA A 91 22.70 -0.39 -3.12
CA ALA A 91 22.15 0.73 -2.37
C ALA A 91 21.77 0.29 -0.95
N ASP A 92 22.26 1.04 0.04
CA ASP A 92 21.84 0.90 1.44
C ASP A 92 20.46 1.55 1.63
N TRP A 93 19.48 0.75 2.04
CA TRP A 93 18.13 1.22 2.31
C TRP A 93 18.00 1.68 3.76
N THR A 94 18.29 2.93 4.00
CA THR A 94 18.00 3.64 5.24
C THR A 94 16.76 4.51 5.07
N LEU A 95 16.17 4.97 6.16
CA LEU A 95 15.06 5.94 6.08
C LEU A 95 15.46 7.18 5.30
N GLU A 96 16.70 7.66 5.48
CA GLU A 96 17.22 8.84 4.80
C GLU A 96 17.38 8.59 3.30
N SER A 97 17.97 7.45 2.90
CA SER A 97 18.10 7.10 1.48
C SER A 97 16.74 6.92 0.79
N MET A 98 15.72 6.44 1.50
CA MET A 98 14.35 6.33 0.98
C MET A 98 13.70 7.71 0.78
N LYS A 99 13.93 8.66 1.68
CA LYS A 99 13.48 10.05 1.51
C LYS A 99 14.15 10.73 0.32
N GLU A 100 15.47 10.58 0.20
CA GLU A 100 16.25 11.09 -0.94
C GLU A 100 15.75 10.47 -2.26
N LEU A 101 15.49 9.16 -2.26
CA LEU A 101 14.94 8.46 -3.42
C LEU A 101 13.55 9.02 -3.79
N MET A 102 12.69 9.28 -2.82
CA MET A 102 11.38 9.88 -3.07
C MET A 102 11.49 11.28 -3.67
N LEU A 103 12.38 12.13 -3.17
CA LEU A 103 12.65 13.46 -3.74
C LEU A 103 13.19 13.35 -5.17
N ARG A 104 14.05 12.38 -5.42
CA ARG A 104 14.57 12.10 -6.75
C ARG A 104 13.46 11.65 -7.70
N ILE A 105 12.55 10.77 -7.25
CA ILE A 105 11.37 10.34 -8.00
C ILE A 105 10.49 11.54 -8.36
N GLU A 106 10.20 12.43 -7.40
CA GLU A 106 9.41 13.62 -7.66
C GLU A 106 10.05 14.57 -8.69
N LYS A 107 11.37 14.65 -8.71
CA LYS A 107 12.12 15.52 -9.62
C LYS A 107 12.31 14.92 -11.01
N GLU A 108 12.67 13.65 -11.10
CA GLU A 108 13.17 13.02 -12.33
C GLU A 108 12.09 12.25 -13.11
N THR A 109 10.98 11.82 -12.45
CA THR A 109 9.95 11.04 -13.14
C THR A 109 9.30 11.83 -14.26
N LYS A 110 9.33 11.28 -15.46
CA LYS A 110 8.78 11.89 -16.67
C LYS A 110 7.25 12.01 -16.59
N LEU A 111 6.70 12.97 -17.33
CA LEU A 111 5.26 13.26 -17.33
C LEU A 111 4.40 12.06 -17.69
N GLU A 112 4.83 11.23 -18.65
CA GLU A 112 4.13 10.02 -19.07
C GLU A 112 3.93 9.03 -17.92
N TYR A 113 4.98 8.78 -17.12
CA TYR A 113 4.88 7.93 -15.93
C TYR A 113 3.97 8.55 -14.87
N ARG A 114 4.04 9.87 -14.67
CA ARG A 114 3.18 10.58 -13.72
C ARG A 114 1.70 10.41 -14.07
N MET A 115 1.36 10.48 -15.34
CA MET A 115 -0.01 10.29 -15.81
C MET A 115 -0.48 8.85 -15.63
N MET A 116 0.36 7.86 -16.00
CA MET A 116 0.04 6.45 -15.78
C MET A 116 -0.21 6.14 -14.31
N LEU A 117 0.71 6.58 -13.44
CA LEU A 117 0.59 6.37 -12.00
C LEU A 117 -0.61 7.08 -11.38
N ALA A 118 -0.97 8.27 -11.88
CA ALA A 118 -2.17 8.97 -11.42
C ALA A 118 -3.45 8.18 -11.73
N ILE A 119 -3.55 7.62 -12.95
CA ILE A 119 -4.66 6.76 -13.37
C ILE A 119 -4.71 5.48 -12.54
N GLU A 120 -3.55 4.85 -12.32
CA GLU A 120 -3.45 3.65 -11.48
C GLU A 120 -3.91 3.91 -10.05
N MET A 121 -3.47 5.01 -9.45
CA MET A 121 -3.87 5.36 -8.08
C MET A 121 -5.36 5.67 -7.97
N GLU A 122 -5.95 6.34 -8.95
CA GLU A 122 -7.39 6.55 -9.02
C GLU A 122 -8.16 5.22 -9.11
N HIS A 123 -7.66 4.30 -9.91
CA HIS A 123 -8.25 2.96 -10.03
C HIS A 123 -8.18 2.18 -8.71
N ILE A 124 -7.04 2.23 -8.02
CA ILE A 124 -6.87 1.61 -6.70
C ILE A 124 -7.82 2.23 -5.68
N ASP A 125 -7.98 3.54 -5.66
CA ASP A 125 -8.88 4.22 -4.73
C ASP A 125 -10.33 3.83 -4.97
N ARG A 126 -10.75 3.75 -6.24
CA ARG A 126 -12.10 3.27 -6.60
C ARG A 126 -12.31 1.82 -6.13
N MET A 127 -11.36 0.95 -6.39
CA MET A 127 -11.43 -0.45 -5.97
C MET A 127 -11.49 -0.59 -4.44
N LYS A 128 -10.74 0.25 -3.69
CA LYS A 128 -10.85 0.29 -2.23
C LYS A 128 -12.23 0.67 -1.76
N GLN A 129 -12.84 1.65 -2.40
CA GLN A 129 -14.19 2.07 -2.07
C GLN A 129 -15.21 0.97 -2.37
N GLU A 130 -15.15 0.35 -3.54
CA GLU A 130 -16.02 -0.78 -3.93
C GLU A 130 -15.89 -1.96 -2.97
N LEU A 131 -14.67 -2.33 -2.59
CA LEU A 131 -14.42 -3.40 -1.61
C LEU A 131 -14.95 -3.04 -0.22
N LEU A 132 -14.80 -1.79 0.21
CA LEU A 132 -15.37 -1.34 1.48
C LEU A 132 -16.89 -1.44 1.47
N GLU A 133 -17.54 -1.02 0.41
CA GLU A 133 -18.99 -1.11 0.24
C GLU A 133 -19.48 -2.56 0.23
N LEU A 134 -18.75 -3.45 -0.47
CA LEU A 134 -19.03 -4.89 -0.44
C LEU A 134 -18.92 -5.48 0.98
N ILE A 135 -17.87 -5.13 1.71
CA ILE A 135 -17.69 -5.60 3.09
C ILE A 135 -18.79 -5.06 4.01
N ILE A 136 -19.18 -3.78 3.84
CA ILE A 136 -20.31 -3.19 4.57
C ILE A 136 -21.61 -3.92 4.22
N PHE A 137 -21.84 -4.26 2.96
CA PHE A 137 -23.01 -5.04 2.53
C PHE A 137 -23.04 -6.41 3.20
N CYS A 138 -21.90 -7.08 3.33
CA CYS A 138 -21.78 -8.37 4.00
C CYS A 138 -21.82 -8.28 5.53
N ASN A 139 -21.89 -7.06 6.10
CA ASN A 139 -21.91 -6.85 7.54
C ASN A 139 -23.33 -6.62 8.06
N LYS A 140 -23.72 -7.42 9.06
CA LYS A 140 -25.05 -7.34 9.70
C LYS A 140 -25.29 -6.01 10.45
N GLN A 141 -24.22 -5.40 11.01
CA GLN A 141 -24.34 -4.18 11.83
C GLN A 141 -24.27 -2.88 11.01
N LYS A 142 -23.92 -2.92 9.74
CA LYS A 142 -23.81 -1.77 8.80
C LYS A 142 -22.92 -0.59 9.29
N LYS A 143 -22.01 -0.83 10.22
CA LYS A 143 -21.12 0.20 10.81
C LYS A 143 -19.67 -0.27 10.76
N LEU A 144 -19.09 -0.29 9.57
CA LEU A 144 -17.69 -0.63 9.40
C LEU A 144 -16.87 0.58 8.95
N ARG A 145 -15.64 0.62 9.44
CA ARG A 145 -14.59 1.56 9.05
C ARG A 145 -13.35 0.79 8.65
N TYR A 146 -12.39 1.45 8.03
CA TYR A 146 -11.11 0.83 7.67
C TYR A 146 -10.34 0.26 8.86
N ASP A 147 -10.45 0.90 10.03
CA ASP A 147 -9.83 0.49 11.29
C ASP A 147 -10.61 -0.59 12.06
N SER A 148 -11.81 -0.97 11.59
CA SER A 148 -12.62 -2.01 12.23
C SER A 148 -11.92 -3.37 12.12
N ASN A 149 -11.94 -4.14 13.24
CA ASN A 149 -11.37 -5.48 13.27
C ASN A 149 -12.37 -6.50 12.70
N PRO A 150 -12.04 -7.19 11.59
CA PRO A 150 -12.96 -8.14 10.96
C PRO A 150 -13.27 -9.36 11.84
N ALA A 151 -12.39 -9.73 12.76
CA ALA A 151 -12.61 -10.86 13.67
C ALA A 151 -13.71 -10.59 14.72
N PHE A 152 -14.00 -9.31 14.99
CA PHE A 152 -15.02 -8.87 15.96
C PHE A 152 -16.21 -8.19 15.27
N THR A 153 -16.31 -8.28 13.95
CA THR A 153 -17.43 -7.74 13.19
C THR A 153 -18.34 -8.88 12.72
N ASP A 154 -19.63 -8.58 12.57
CA ASP A 154 -20.62 -9.54 12.06
C ASP A 154 -20.55 -9.68 10.53
N ILE A 155 -19.33 -9.75 9.95
CA ILE A 155 -19.14 -9.96 8.52
C ILE A 155 -19.50 -11.40 8.18
N ASP A 156 -20.43 -11.58 7.25
CA ASP A 156 -20.71 -12.88 6.65
C ASP A 156 -19.64 -13.22 5.60
N PHE A 157 -18.61 -13.92 6.05
CA PHE A 157 -17.49 -14.29 5.18
C PHE A 157 -17.86 -15.31 4.10
N ASN A 158 -18.98 -16.02 4.22
CA ASN A 158 -19.40 -16.91 3.14
C ASN A 158 -19.96 -16.10 1.98
N ILE A 159 -20.79 -15.10 2.27
CA ILE A 159 -21.31 -14.17 1.26
C ILE A 159 -20.17 -13.35 0.68
N LEU A 160 -19.28 -12.80 1.51
CA LEU A 160 -18.13 -12.04 1.06
C LEU A 160 -17.25 -12.85 0.11
N ASN A 161 -16.87 -14.07 0.50
CA ASN A 161 -16.06 -14.94 -0.34
C ASN A 161 -16.75 -15.34 -1.65
N GLN A 162 -18.07 -15.50 -1.65
CA GLN A 162 -18.81 -15.76 -2.88
C GLN A 162 -18.69 -14.59 -3.86
N HIS A 163 -18.85 -13.36 -3.40
CA HIS A 163 -18.66 -12.17 -4.22
C HIS A 163 -17.20 -12.02 -4.67
N LEU A 164 -16.25 -12.13 -3.75
CA LEU A 164 -14.83 -12.03 -4.08
C LEU A 164 -14.39 -13.09 -5.10
N TYR A 165 -14.92 -14.28 -5.02
CA TYR A 165 -14.62 -15.33 -5.98
C TYR A 165 -15.25 -15.07 -7.35
N ASN A 166 -16.51 -14.65 -7.39
CA ASN A 166 -17.21 -14.39 -8.64
C ASN A 166 -16.62 -13.19 -9.40
N ASP A 167 -16.29 -12.12 -8.66
CA ASP A 167 -15.89 -10.85 -9.30
C ASP A 167 -14.37 -10.75 -9.50
N TYR A 168 -13.58 -11.40 -8.62
CA TYR A 168 -12.13 -11.21 -8.58
C TYR A 168 -11.33 -12.52 -8.54
N HIS A 169 -11.98 -13.69 -8.50
CA HIS A 169 -11.35 -15.02 -8.33
C HIS A 169 -10.49 -15.15 -7.07
N ILE A 170 -10.82 -14.41 -6.03
CA ILE A 170 -10.11 -14.38 -4.74
C ILE A 170 -10.96 -15.06 -3.67
N TYR A 171 -10.30 -15.86 -2.83
CA TYR A 171 -10.88 -16.47 -1.66
C TYR A 171 -10.05 -16.13 -0.41
N LEU A 172 -10.70 -15.60 0.64
CA LEU A 172 -10.09 -15.35 1.93
C LEU A 172 -10.20 -16.59 2.81
N SER A 173 -9.07 -17.21 3.08
CA SER A 173 -8.98 -18.37 3.98
C SER A 173 -9.26 -17.98 5.44
N VAL A 174 -9.47 -18.98 6.29
CA VAL A 174 -9.57 -18.77 7.75
C VAL A 174 -8.28 -18.17 8.32
N ALA A 175 -7.13 -18.54 7.77
CA ALA A 175 -5.83 -17.98 8.16
C ALA A 175 -5.73 -16.49 7.78
N ASP A 176 -6.14 -16.12 6.57
CA ASP A 176 -6.17 -14.70 6.14
C ASP A 176 -7.03 -13.87 7.09
N ARG A 177 -8.21 -14.35 7.47
CA ARG A 177 -9.12 -13.64 8.38
C ARG A 177 -8.53 -13.40 9.77
N ARG A 178 -7.69 -14.32 10.25
CA ARG A 178 -7.04 -14.22 11.56
C ARG A 178 -5.84 -13.26 11.54
N THR A 179 -5.15 -13.17 10.41
CA THR A 179 -3.95 -12.33 10.25
C THR A 179 -4.29 -10.91 9.82
N LEU A 180 -5.41 -10.71 9.12
CA LEU A 180 -5.88 -9.41 8.66
C LEU A 180 -6.73 -8.76 9.76
N ASN A 181 -6.10 -8.09 10.70
CA ASN A 181 -6.75 -7.57 11.90
C ASN A 181 -7.54 -6.26 11.71
N THR A 182 -7.55 -5.68 10.51
CA THR A 182 -8.42 -4.55 10.16
C THR A 182 -9.09 -4.75 8.79
N VAL A 183 -10.23 -4.08 8.57
CA VAL A 183 -10.91 -4.07 7.28
C VAL A 183 -10.00 -3.48 6.19
N GLY A 184 -9.25 -2.44 6.52
CA GLY A 184 -8.28 -1.83 5.61
C GLY A 184 -7.18 -2.81 5.20
N ARG A 185 -6.66 -3.63 6.12
CA ARG A 185 -5.71 -4.71 5.80
C ARG A 185 -6.33 -5.73 4.86
N MET A 186 -7.56 -6.12 5.12
CA MET A 186 -8.27 -7.07 4.27
C MET A 186 -8.43 -6.53 2.85
N ILE A 187 -8.86 -5.28 2.70
CA ILE A 187 -8.99 -4.61 1.41
C ILE A 187 -7.63 -4.55 0.69
N ASN A 188 -6.59 -4.09 1.36
CA ASN A 188 -5.27 -4.01 0.77
C ASN A 188 -4.72 -5.39 0.37
N HIS A 189 -4.98 -6.43 1.17
CA HIS A 189 -4.61 -7.80 0.82
C HIS A 189 -5.31 -8.29 -0.45
N ILE A 190 -6.60 -8.00 -0.60
CA ILE A 190 -7.36 -8.33 -1.81
C ILE A 190 -6.75 -7.62 -3.03
N ILE A 191 -6.54 -6.32 -2.95
CA ILE A 191 -5.95 -5.53 -4.05
C ILE A 191 -4.56 -6.06 -4.41
N TYR A 192 -3.78 -6.41 -3.40
CA TYR A 192 -2.45 -6.97 -3.60
C TYR A 192 -2.48 -8.28 -4.38
N ARG A 193 -3.38 -9.20 -4.01
CA ARG A 193 -3.54 -10.48 -4.73
C ARG A 193 -4.04 -10.30 -6.17
N LEU A 194 -4.83 -9.27 -6.42
CA LEU A 194 -5.27 -8.92 -7.79
C LEU A 194 -4.11 -8.47 -8.66
N LYS A 195 -3.17 -7.70 -8.09
CA LYS A 195 -1.95 -7.28 -8.81
C LYS A 195 -1.00 -8.46 -9.07
N ASP A 196 -0.73 -9.29 -8.06
CA ASP A 196 0.12 -10.48 -8.22
C ASP A 196 -0.45 -11.48 -9.23
N GLY A 197 -1.76 -11.64 -9.31
CA GLY A 197 -2.42 -12.52 -10.27
C GLY A 197 -2.33 -12.03 -11.72
N ASN A 198 -2.26 -10.71 -11.94
CA ASN A 198 -2.12 -10.11 -13.25
C ASN A 198 -0.69 -10.14 -13.80
N ASP A 199 0.32 -10.16 -12.92
CA ASP A 199 1.73 -10.27 -13.32
C ASP A 199 2.14 -11.71 -13.67
N SER A 200 1.23 -12.68 -13.51
CA SER A 200 1.46 -14.12 -13.77
C SER A 200 0.87 -14.60 -15.12
N LEU A 201 0.32 -13.68 -15.93
CA LEU A 201 -0.19 -13.91 -17.28
C LEU A 201 0.71 -13.24 -18.31
#